data_cd8dc55a856282f9c690e58e9ac295e3
#
_entry.id   cd8dc55a856282f9c690e58e9ac295e3
#
_cell.length_a   1.000
_cell.length_b   1.000
_cell.length_c   1.000
_cell.angle_alpha   90.00
_cell.angle_beta   90.00
_cell.angle_gamma   90.00
#
_symmetry.space_group_name_H-M   'P 1'
#
loop_
_entity.id
_entity.type
_entity.pdbx_description
1 polymer ?
#
loop_
_entity_poly.entity_id
_entity_poly.type
_entity_poly.pdbx_seq_one_letter_code
_entity_poly.pdbx_strand_id
1 'polypeptide(L)'
;MASAAEWILFVDDDNELYSDYIINGLRVIRGYPKVGCFGGKLLLPDSIKPPKWTYPFFPFLAIRDFGDERIERVSDHWGPWEPPAAGAFIHRDVLQEYLRRTNSSDKIFKMGRAPGRLLNCEDSLIMLGASKVGRSNAYEPTLKLKHHLAPDRFRFSYLVRFMYGNGRSRVMLDAFSDMPPTVPDFYKANYKFFALILYTLWTERNMPIQYVIGKIAYRFGIKHQLLLKQPDQK
;
A
#
# COMPACT_ATOMS: atom_id res chain seq x y z
N MET A 1 2.69 17.77 22.17
CA MET A 1 1.27 18.20 22.16
C MET A 1 0.56 17.51 21.02
N ALA A 2 -0.60 16.88 21.26
CA ALA A 2 -1.40 16.34 20.16
C ALA A 2 -2.04 17.52 19.37
N SER A 3 -1.93 17.51 18.04
CA SER A 3 -2.57 18.49 17.17
C SER A 3 -4.09 18.51 17.39
N ALA A 4 -4.71 19.69 17.45
CA ALA A 4 -6.15 19.83 17.49
C ALA A 4 -6.82 19.80 16.10
N ALA A 5 -6.02 19.65 15.00
CA ALA A 5 -6.53 19.64 13.64
C ALA A 5 -7.47 18.45 13.38
N GLU A 6 -8.54 18.66 12.67
CA GLU A 6 -9.50 17.63 12.26
C GLU A 6 -8.94 16.77 11.11
N TRP A 7 -8.14 17.39 10.26
CA TRP A 7 -7.50 16.76 9.12
C TRP A 7 -5.99 16.88 9.18
N ILE A 8 -5.29 15.84 8.76
CA ILE A 8 -3.84 15.78 8.68
C ILE A 8 -3.47 15.39 7.26
N LEU A 9 -2.55 16.16 6.66
CA LEU A 9 -1.96 15.85 5.38
C LEU A 9 -0.59 15.20 5.61
N PHE A 10 -0.43 13.97 5.14
CA PHE A 10 0.85 13.26 5.14
C PHE A 10 1.61 13.59 3.86
N VAL A 11 2.84 14.03 4.00
CA VAL A 11 3.72 14.35 2.87
C VAL A 11 5.10 13.77 3.20
N ASP A 12 5.59 12.89 2.32
CA ASP A 12 6.95 12.37 2.42
C ASP A 12 7.96 13.39 1.90
N ASP A 13 9.22 13.27 2.30
CA ASP A 13 10.33 14.17 1.92
C ASP A 13 10.69 14.10 0.43
N ASP A 14 10.23 13.07 -0.27
CA ASP A 14 10.38 12.89 -1.72
C ASP A 14 9.09 13.23 -2.51
N ASN A 15 8.13 13.94 -1.89
CA ASN A 15 6.90 14.38 -2.54
C ASN A 15 6.91 15.89 -2.84
N GLU A 16 6.63 16.27 -4.08
CA GLU A 16 6.40 17.65 -4.53
C GLU A 16 4.92 17.83 -4.86
N LEU A 17 4.19 18.57 -4.02
CA LEU A 17 2.79 18.87 -4.25
C LEU A 17 2.63 19.91 -5.37
N TYR A 18 1.65 19.75 -6.26
CA TYR A 18 1.26 20.82 -7.17
C TYR A 18 0.68 22.01 -6.38
N SER A 19 0.80 23.21 -6.93
CA SER A 19 0.45 24.46 -6.23
C SER A 19 -1.00 24.56 -5.76
N ASP A 20 -1.91 23.83 -6.39
CA ASP A 20 -3.33 23.77 -6.10
C ASP A 20 -3.72 22.59 -5.18
N TYR A 21 -2.75 21.77 -4.74
CA TYR A 21 -2.99 20.53 -3.99
C TYR A 21 -3.81 20.78 -2.73
N ILE A 22 -3.40 21.74 -1.92
CA ILE A 22 -4.07 22.02 -0.63
C ILE A 22 -5.46 22.60 -0.85
N ILE A 23 -5.61 23.53 -1.81
CA ILE A 23 -6.92 24.14 -2.08
C ILE A 23 -7.91 23.11 -2.64
N ASN A 24 -7.45 22.17 -3.47
CA ASN A 24 -8.28 21.07 -3.94
C ASN A 24 -8.62 20.10 -2.81
N GLY A 25 -7.68 19.79 -1.92
CA GLY A 25 -7.96 19.01 -0.71
C GLY A 25 -9.03 19.64 0.19
N LEU A 26 -8.98 20.95 0.42
CA LEU A 26 -9.99 21.67 1.17
C LEU A 26 -11.37 21.67 0.50
N ARG A 27 -11.43 21.67 -0.83
CA ARG A 27 -12.68 21.49 -1.59
C ARG A 27 -13.29 20.12 -1.36
N VAL A 28 -12.45 19.06 -1.37
CA VAL A 28 -12.89 17.68 -1.08
C VAL A 28 -13.45 17.59 0.34
N ILE A 29 -12.76 18.14 1.34
CA ILE A 29 -13.19 18.12 2.73
C ILE A 29 -14.57 18.77 2.88
N ARG A 30 -14.82 19.91 2.22
CA ARG A 30 -16.10 20.62 2.28
C ARG A 30 -17.20 19.91 1.48
N GLY A 31 -16.87 19.33 0.34
CA GLY A 31 -17.84 18.70 -0.58
C GLY A 31 -18.26 17.30 -0.18
N TYR A 32 -17.42 16.57 0.60
CA TYR A 32 -17.60 15.14 0.88
C TYR A 32 -17.42 14.84 2.38
N PRO A 33 -18.40 15.17 3.23
CA PRO A 33 -18.25 15.07 4.69
C PRO A 33 -18.08 13.65 5.23
N LYS A 34 -18.40 12.63 4.43
CA LYS A 34 -18.24 11.21 4.80
C LYS A 34 -16.86 10.64 4.44
N VAL A 35 -16.05 11.36 3.66
CA VAL A 35 -14.71 10.88 3.34
C VAL A 35 -13.83 10.87 4.61
N GLY A 36 -13.01 9.86 4.76
CA GLY A 36 -12.08 9.73 5.89
C GLY A 36 -10.61 9.82 5.47
N CYS A 37 -10.30 9.25 4.32
CA CYS A 37 -8.97 9.34 3.72
C CYS A 37 -9.09 9.57 2.23
N PHE A 38 -8.26 10.45 1.69
CA PHE A 38 -8.22 10.65 0.24
C PHE A 38 -6.85 11.14 -0.21
N GLY A 39 -6.51 10.82 -1.44
CA GLY A 39 -5.31 11.25 -2.14
C GLY A 39 -5.51 11.10 -3.64
N GLY A 40 -4.53 11.48 -4.44
CA GLY A 40 -4.74 11.58 -5.87
C GLY A 40 -3.70 10.87 -6.72
N LYS A 41 -3.31 11.54 -7.81
CA LYS A 41 -2.30 11.09 -8.76
C LYS A 41 -0.91 11.27 -8.15
N LEU A 42 -0.12 10.20 -8.18
CA LEU A 42 1.29 10.21 -7.81
C LEU A 42 2.09 9.95 -9.08
N LEU A 43 2.69 11.01 -9.61
CA LEU A 43 3.34 11.01 -10.92
C LEU A 43 4.87 11.03 -10.73
N LEU A 44 5.58 10.45 -11.68
CA LEU A 44 7.03 10.66 -11.73
C LEU A 44 7.32 12.04 -12.32
N PRO A 45 8.34 12.77 -11.82
CA PRO A 45 8.87 13.94 -12.52
C PRO A 45 9.37 13.57 -13.92
N ASP A 46 9.29 14.50 -14.87
CA ASP A 46 9.71 14.29 -16.26
C ASP A 46 11.19 13.92 -16.38
N SER A 47 12.00 14.31 -15.40
CA SER A 47 13.42 13.97 -15.30
C SER A 47 13.68 12.49 -14.97
N ILE A 48 12.70 11.78 -14.42
CA ILE A 48 12.81 10.37 -14.03
C ILE A 48 12.19 9.50 -15.12
N LYS A 49 13.03 8.79 -15.87
CA LYS A 49 12.61 7.90 -16.97
C LYS A 49 13.05 6.47 -16.69
N PRO A 50 12.30 5.71 -15.88
CA PRO A 50 12.66 4.35 -15.57
C PRO A 50 12.50 3.42 -16.78
N PRO A 51 13.25 2.32 -16.86
CA PRO A 51 13.11 1.34 -17.92
C PRO A 51 11.68 0.78 -18.00
N LYS A 52 11.17 0.56 -19.21
CA LYS A 52 9.78 0.09 -19.44
C LYS A 52 9.40 -1.20 -18.68
N TRP A 53 10.36 -2.09 -18.48
CA TRP A 53 10.11 -3.32 -17.73
C TRP A 53 9.74 -3.08 -16.24
N THR A 54 9.99 -1.87 -15.71
CA THR A 54 9.62 -1.49 -14.33
C THR A 54 8.15 -1.07 -14.19
N TYR A 55 7.46 -0.75 -15.29
CA TYR A 55 6.09 -0.21 -15.24
C TYR A 55 5.09 -1.11 -14.49
N PRO A 56 5.12 -2.45 -14.61
CA PRO A 56 4.24 -3.30 -13.82
C PRO A 56 4.44 -3.21 -12.30
N PHE A 57 5.57 -2.66 -11.84
CA PHE A 57 5.85 -2.44 -10.41
C PHE A 57 5.33 -1.10 -9.89
N PHE A 58 4.90 -0.19 -10.75
CA PHE A 58 4.48 1.17 -10.38
C PHE A 58 3.44 1.22 -9.26
N PRO A 59 2.38 0.39 -9.26
CA PRO A 59 1.42 0.38 -8.16
C PRO A 59 2.04 0.06 -6.79
N PHE A 60 3.09 -0.77 -6.78
CA PHE A 60 3.83 -1.10 -5.55
C PHE A 60 4.78 0.01 -5.10
N LEU A 61 5.20 0.88 -6.02
CA LEU A 61 6.06 2.04 -5.77
C LEU A 61 5.26 3.31 -5.49
N ALA A 62 3.96 3.19 -5.25
CA ALA A 62 3.06 4.34 -5.10
C ALA A 62 3.11 5.32 -6.28
N ILE A 63 3.31 4.81 -7.52
CA ILE A 63 3.13 5.57 -8.75
C ILE A 63 1.77 5.20 -9.31
N ARG A 64 0.83 6.18 -9.41
CA ARG A 64 -0.54 5.87 -9.79
C ARG A 64 -1.22 7.04 -10.48
N ASP A 65 -1.96 6.71 -11.52
CA ASP A 65 -2.94 7.55 -12.18
C ASP A 65 -4.10 6.64 -12.65
N PHE A 66 -5.26 6.80 -12.03
CA PHE A 66 -6.46 6.03 -12.37
C PHE A 66 -7.43 6.83 -13.25
N GLY A 67 -6.92 7.84 -13.95
CA GLY A 67 -7.73 8.72 -14.83
C GLY A 67 -8.32 9.92 -14.07
N ASP A 68 -9.32 10.53 -14.68
CA ASP A 68 -9.88 11.82 -14.24
C ASP A 68 -11.21 11.67 -13.49
N GLU A 69 -11.60 10.44 -13.20
CA GLU A 69 -12.81 10.13 -12.45
C GLU A 69 -12.50 9.90 -10.97
N ARG A 70 -13.30 10.48 -10.08
CA ARG A 70 -13.21 10.23 -8.65
C ARG A 70 -13.70 8.82 -8.33
N ILE A 71 -12.94 8.10 -7.51
CA ILE A 71 -13.29 6.75 -7.06
C ILE A 71 -13.41 6.78 -5.53
N GLU A 72 -14.60 6.47 -5.00
CA GLU A 72 -14.84 6.46 -3.56
C GLU A 72 -15.53 5.17 -3.12
N ARG A 73 -15.09 4.61 -1.98
CA ARG A 73 -15.71 3.42 -1.38
C ARG A 73 -15.60 3.46 0.14
N VAL A 74 -16.65 3.01 0.81
CA VAL A 74 -16.56 2.48 2.17
C VAL A 74 -16.18 1.02 2.02
N SER A 75 -14.96 0.68 2.35
CA SER A 75 -14.44 -0.67 2.12
C SER A 75 -13.38 -1.02 3.15
N ASP A 76 -13.38 -2.24 3.57
CA ASP A 76 -12.37 -2.91 4.38
C ASP A 76 -11.39 -3.74 3.53
N HIS A 77 -11.47 -3.59 2.19
CA HIS A 77 -10.56 -4.18 1.23
C HIS A 77 -9.74 -3.09 0.55
N TRP A 78 -8.52 -3.45 0.20
CA TRP A 78 -7.66 -2.60 -0.61
C TRP A 78 -8.17 -2.47 -2.05
N GLY A 79 -8.10 -1.24 -2.60
CA GLY A 79 -8.51 -0.94 -3.97
C GLY A 79 -8.03 0.44 -4.46
N PRO A 80 -8.39 0.85 -5.69
CA PRO A 80 -7.96 2.13 -6.26
C PRO A 80 -8.39 3.36 -5.45
N TRP A 81 -9.44 3.25 -4.66
CA TRP A 81 -9.91 4.30 -3.76
C TRP A 81 -9.01 4.54 -2.56
N GLU A 82 -8.18 3.56 -2.17
CA GLU A 82 -7.31 3.67 -1.01
C GLU A 82 -6.07 4.50 -1.37
N PRO A 83 -5.82 5.66 -0.75
CA PRO A 83 -4.62 6.43 -0.99
C PRO A 83 -3.42 5.77 -0.33
N PRO A 84 -2.22 5.82 -0.91
CA PRO A 84 -0.98 5.64 -0.16
C PRO A 84 -0.81 6.83 0.81
N ALA A 85 0.03 6.69 1.84
CA ALA A 85 0.30 7.78 2.78
C ALA A 85 0.88 9.03 2.09
N ALA A 86 1.65 8.84 1.02
CA ALA A 86 2.23 9.92 0.22
C ALA A 86 1.14 10.88 -0.33
N GLY A 87 1.04 12.07 0.22
CA GLY A 87 0.04 13.07 -0.15
C GLY A 87 -1.38 12.77 0.36
N ALA A 88 -1.58 11.89 1.33
CA ALA A 88 -2.90 11.57 1.82
C ALA A 88 -3.42 12.60 2.84
N PHE A 89 -4.64 13.05 2.63
CA PHE A 89 -5.45 13.68 3.67
C PHE A 89 -6.14 12.60 4.49
N ILE A 90 -5.98 12.65 5.81
CA ILE A 90 -6.51 11.66 6.73
C ILE A 90 -7.29 12.39 7.84
N HIS A 91 -8.54 11.99 8.03
CA HIS A 91 -9.38 12.50 9.11
C HIS A 91 -8.90 11.95 10.45
N ARG A 92 -8.98 12.77 11.48
CA ARG A 92 -8.56 12.44 12.85
C ARG A 92 -9.18 11.15 13.36
N ASP A 93 -10.47 10.89 13.14
CA ASP A 93 -11.13 9.69 13.62
C ASP A 93 -10.45 8.41 13.10
N VAL A 94 -9.98 8.44 11.85
CA VAL A 94 -9.27 7.31 11.25
C VAL A 94 -7.92 7.08 11.93
N LEU A 95 -7.18 8.16 12.21
CA LEU A 95 -5.91 8.07 12.93
C LEU A 95 -6.10 7.63 14.37
N GLN A 96 -7.17 8.06 15.04
CA GLN A 96 -7.49 7.60 16.39
C GLN A 96 -7.81 6.10 16.40
N GLU A 97 -8.56 5.61 15.42
CA GLU A 97 -8.83 4.18 15.28
C GLU A 97 -7.56 3.38 15.01
N TYR A 98 -6.66 3.88 14.15
CA TYR A 98 -5.34 3.29 13.94
C TYR A 98 -4.55 3.22 15.27
N LEU A 99 -4.46 4.31 16.03
CA LEU A 99 -3.76 4.35 17.32
C LEU A 99 -4.40 3.40 18.35
N ARG A 100 -5.72 3.32 18.42
CA ARG A 100 -6.43 2.38 19.29
C ARG A 100 -6.04 0.93 19.00
N ARG A 101 -5.92 0.56 17.72
CA ARG A 101 -5.50 -0.78 17.29
C ARG A 101 -4.03 -1.03 17.58
N THR A 102 -3.18 -0.04 17.33
CA THR A 102 -1.73 -0.19 17.54
C THR A 102 -1.37 -0.30 19.01
N ASN A 103 -2.02 0.46 19.89
CA ASN A 103 -1.80 0.40 21.34
C ASN A 103 -2.26 -0.93 21.96
N SER A 104 -3.13 -1.67 21.29
CA SER A 104 -3.62 -2.98 21.75
C SER A 104 -2.77 -4.15 21.25
N SER A 105 -1.74 -3.92 20.42
CA SER A 105 -0.98 -4.99 19.78
C SER A 105 0.49 -4.67 19.51
N ASP A 106 1.41 -5.30 20.24
CA ASP A 106 2.87 -5.24 20.01
C ASP A 106 3.29 -5.68 18.59
N LYS A 107 2.41 -6.35 17.86
CA LYS A 107 2.70 -6.90 16.51
C LYS A 107 2.69 -5.82 15.43
N ILE A 108 1.96 -4.73 15.61
CA ILE A 108 1.79 -3.67 14.61
C ILE A 108 3.06 -2.82 14.47
N PHE A 109 3.77 -2.53 15.57
CA PHE A 109 5.05 -1.80 15.53
C PHE A 109 6.13 -2.45 14.64
N LYS A 110 5.93 -3.69 14.19
CA LYS A 110 6.87 -4.42 13.33
C LYS A 110 6.56 -4.29 11.84
N MET A 111 5.52 -3.54 11.44
CA MET A 111 5.10 -3.41 10.02
C MET A 111 5.82 -2.30 9.25
N GLY A 112 6.36 -1.30 9.92
CA GLY A 112 7.07 -0.19 9.29
C GLY A 112 8.41 -0.59 8.65
N ARG A 113 8.93 0.30 7.80
CA ARG A 113 10.29 0.17 7.25
C ARG A 113 11.33 0.32 8.36
N ALA A 114 12.30 -0.57 8.40
CA ALA A 114 13.43 -0.52 9.30
C ALA A 114 14.70 -0.94 8.54
N PRO A 115 15.91 -0.61 9.01
CA PRO A 115 17.15 -1.07 8.39
C PRO A 115 17.12 -2.59 8.16
N GLY A 116 17.39 -3.02 6.92
CA GLY A 116 17.34 -4.42 6.52
C GLY A 116 15.93 -5.03 6.33
N ARG A 117 14.85 -4.26 6.59
CA ARG A 117 13.47 -4.75 6.44
C ARG A 117 12.68 -3.82 5.50
N LEU A 118 12.23 -4.38 4.38
CA LEU A 118 11.37 -3.69 3.41
C LEU A 118 9.89 -4.10 3.64
N LEU A 119 9.44 -4.08 4.88
CA LEU A 119 8.03 -4.23 5.20
C LEU A 119 7.34 -2.88 4.97
N ASN A 120 6.10 -2.93 4.48
CA ASN A 120 5.23 -1.79 4.22
C ASN A 120 3.79 -2.17 4.58
N CYS A 121 2.80 -1.46 4.04
CA CYS A 121 1.37 -1.61 4.33
C CYS A 121 0.94 -1.02 5.69
N GLU A 122 1.76 -0.19 6.34
CA GLU A 122 1.33 0.59 7.50
C GLU A 122 0.27 1.61 7.10
N ASP A 123 0.48 2.27 5.95
CA ASP A 123 -0.49 3.16 5.31
C ASP A 123 -1.81 2.45 5.03
N SER A 124 -1.79 1.25 4.43
CA SER A 124 -3.00 0.46 4.24
C SER A 124 -3.72 0.13 5.55
N LEU A 125 -2.98 -0.13 6.63
CA LEU A 125 -3.58 -0.35 7.94
C LEU A 125 -4.30 0.89 8.48
N ILE A 126 -3.73 2.09 8.27
CA ILE A 126 -4.38 3.36 8.59
C ILE A 126 -5.67 3.49 7.77
N MET A 127 -5.58 3.33 6.44
CA MET A 127 -6.71 3.56 5.52
C MET A 127 -7.87 2.58 5.75
N LEU A 128 -7.60 1.33 6.10
CA LEU A 128 -8.63 0.36 6.50
C LEU A 128 -9.40 0.79 7.76
N GLY A 129 -8.82 1.68 8.57
CA GLY A 129 -9.50 2.29 9.72
C GLY A 129 -10.71 3.14 9.33
N ALA A 130 -10.74 3.69 8.11
CA ALA A 130 -11.83 4.56 7.66
C ALA A 130 -13.21 3.85 7.71
N SER A 131 -13.32 2.63 7.18
CA SER A 131 -14.56 1.85 7.22
C SER A 131 -15.04 1.56 8.65
N LYS A 132 -14.11 1.38 9.59
CA LYS A 132 -14.41 1.09 11.01
C LYS A 132 -15.01 2.26 11.76
N VAL A 133 -14.77 3.48 11.28
CA VAL A 133 -15.37 4.72 11.81
C VAL A 133 -16.49 5.25 10.90
N GLY A 134 -17.00 4.42 9.97
CA GLY A 134 -18.10 4.76 9.09
C GLY A 134 -17.76 5.79 8.00
N ARG A 135 -16.47 5.92 7.65
CA ARG A 135 -15.97 6.82 6.61
C ARG A 135 -15.51 6.07 5.37
N SER A 136 -15.44 6.77 4.24
CA SER A 136 -14.94 6.24 2.97
C SER A 136 -13.46 6.59 2.74
N ASN A 137 -12.83 5.82 1.86
CA ASN A 137 -11.58 6.19 1.20
C ASN A 137 -11.86 6.67 -0.22
N ALA A 138 -11.07 7.63 -0.72
CA ALA A 138 -11.24 8.14 -2.07
C ALA A 138 -9.92 8.40 -2.82
N TYR A 139 -9.96 8.09 -4.12
CA TYR A 139 -9.03 8.63 -5.10
C TYR A 139 -9.65 9.90 -5.69
N GLU A 140 -8.91 11.01 -5.62
CA GLU A 140 -9.33 12.33 -6.07
C GLU A 140 -8.38 12.83 -7.17
N PRO A 141 -8.78 12.82 -8.45
CA PRO A 141 -7.88 13.09 -9.57
C PRO A 141 -7.38 14.54 -9.65
N THR A 142 -8.04 15.48 -8.96
CA THR A 142 -7.60 16.88 -8.89
C THR A 142 -6.38 17.06 -8.00
N LEU A 143 -6.10 16.09 -7.13
CA LEU A 143 -4.89 16.06 -6.32
C LEU A 143 -3.75 15.44 -7.09
N LYS A 144 -2.71 16.21 -7.38
CA LYS A 144 -1.54 15.76 -8.12
C LYS A 144 -0.27 16.06 -7.35
N LEU A 145 0.63 15.10 -7.28
CA LEU A 145 1.97 15.31 -6.75
C LEU A 145 3.01 14.59 -7.61
N LYS A 146 4.24 15.07 -7.57
CA LYS A 146 5.39 14.38 -8.13
C LYS A 146 6.08 13.59 -7.02
N HIS A 147 6.34 12.32 -7.29
CA HIS A 147 7.04 11.41 -6.39
C HIS A 147 8.48 11.23 -6.88
N HIS A 148 9.42 11.87 -6.20
CA HIS A 148 10.84 11.92 -6.58
C HIS A 148 11.59 10.66 -6.14
N LEU A 149 11.23 9.52 -6.72
CA LEU A 149 11.84 8.24 -6.38
C LEU A 149 13.32 8.21 -6.76
N ALA A 150 14.16 7.83 -5.81
CA ALA A 150 15.59 7.63 -6.06
C ALA A 150 15.80 6.57 -7.15
N PRO A 151 16.80 6.73 -8.07
CA PRO A 151 17.06 5.79 -9.17
C PRO A 151 17.25 4.35 -8.72
N ASP A 152 17.78 4.13 -7.52
CA ASP A 152 17.98 2.80 -6.93
C ASP A 152 16.68 2.03 -6.71
N ARG A 153 15.52 2.72 -6.58
CA ARG A 153 14.21 2.11 -6.46
C ARG A 153 13.78 1.35 -7.73
N PHE A 154 14.38 1.67 -8.86
CA PHE A 154 14.13 1.00 -10.15
C PHE A 154 15.15 -0.11 -10.46
N ARG A 155 16.13 -0.36 -9.58
CA ARG A 155 17.06 -1.48 -9.75
C ARG A 155 16.37 -2.82 -9.54
N PHE A 156 16.65 -3.79 -10.40
CA PHE A 156 16.05 -5.11 -10.34
C PHE A 156 16.22 -5.79 -8.96
N SER A 157 17.41 -5.74 -8.39
CA SER A 157 17.71 -6.31 -7.08
C SER A 157 16.90 -5.65 -5.95
N TYR A 158 16.64 -4.33 -6.04
CA TYR A 158 15.77 -3.64 -5.11
C TYR A 158 14.33 -4.12 -5.25
N LEU A 159 13.79 -4.15 -6.48
CA LEU A 159 12.42 -4.54 -6.76
C LEU A 159 12.11 -5.98 -6.32
N VAL A 160 13.04 -6.92 -6.53
CA VAL A 160 12.87 -8.30 -6.06
C VAL A 160 12.75 -8.36 -4.53
N ARG A 161 13.66 -7.69 -3.79
CA ARG A 161 13.61 -7.63 -2.31
C ARG A 161 12.36 -6.91 -1.81
N PHE A 162 11.97 -5.83 -2.51
CA PHE A 162 10.78 -5.06 -2.19
C PHE A 162 9.50 -5.89 -2.38
N MET A 163 9.38 -6.62 -3.48
CA MET A 163 8.25 -7.52 -3.72
C MET A 163 8.17 -8.64 -2.68
N TYR A 164 9.30 -9.22 -2.30
CA TYR A 164 9.33 -10.18 -1.20
C TYR A 164 8.81 -9.58 0.11
N GLY A 165 9.26 -8.37 0.48
CA GLY A 165 8.78 -7.63 1.64
C GLY A 165 7.28 -7.34 1.58
N ASN A 166 6.77 -6.92 0.41
CA ASN A 166 5.33 -6.70 0.17
C ASN A 166 4.51 -7.98 0.40
N GLY A 167 5.00 -9.13 -0.09
CA GLY A 167 4.33 -10.41 0.15
C GLY A 167 4.21 -10.75 1.63
N ARG A 168 5.25 -10.49 2.43
CA ARG A 168 5.22 -10.66 3.88
C ARG A 168 4.25 -9.69 4.55
N SER A 169 4.29 -8.42 4.16
CA SER A 169 3.40 -7.37 4.68
C SER A 169 1.94 -7.68 4.43
N ARG A 170 1.60 -8.27 3.29
CA ARG A 170 0.24 -8.67 2.96
C ARG A 170 -0.34 -9.65 3.98
N VAL A 171 0.41 -10.68 4.35
CA VAL A 171 -0.01 -11.65 5.37
C VAL A 171 -0.14 -11.01 6.75
N MET A 172 0.71 -10.02 7.05
CA MET A 172 0.62 -9.27 8.30
C MET A 172 -0.64 -8.39 8.31
N LEU A 173 -0.91 -7.68 7.22
CA LEU A 173 -2.11 -6.83 7.08
C LEU A 173 -3.39 -7.65 7.23
N ASP A 174 -3.50 -8.81 6.59
CA ASP A 174 -4.64 -9.71 6.71
C ASP A 174 -4.90 -10.16 8.16
N ALA A 175 -3.86 -10.22 8.99
CA ALA A 175 -4.00 -10.60 10.41
C ALA A 175 -4.58 -9.48 11.28
N PHE A 176 -4.60 -8.25 10.79
CA PHE A 176 -5.16 -7.08 11.46
C PHE A 176 -6.49 -6.62 10.84
N SER A 177 -6.84 -7.15 9.66
CA SER A 177 -8.17 -6.95 9.09
C SER A 177 -9.13 -7.97 9.71
N ASP A 178 -10.34 -7.53 10.06
CA ASP A 178 -11.42 -8.42 10.50
C ASP A 178 -12.03 -9.21 9.32
N MET A 179 -11.40 -9.09 8.16
CA MET A 179 -11.84 -9.69 6.91
C MET A 179 -11.28 -11.09 6.72
N PRO A 180 -11.98 -11.93 5.94
CA PRO A 180 -11.39 -13.17 5.49
C PRO A 180 -10.02 -12.93 4.87
N PRO A 181 -9.03 -13.78 5.16
CA PRO A 181 -7.69 -13.58 4.63
C PRO A 181 -7.74 -13.47 3.10
N THR A 182 -7.18 -12.38 2.56
CA THR A 182 -7.10 -12.20 1.11
C THR A 182 -6.02 -13.10 0.48
N VAL A 183 -5.20 -13.74 1.33
CA VAL A 183 -4.23 -14.74 0.91
C VAL A 183 -4.96 -16.06 0.67
N PRO A 184 -5.01 -16.57 -0.56
CA PRO A 184 -5.69 -17.82 -0.88
C PRO A 184 -5.19 -19.01 -0.07
N ASP A 185 -6.08 -19.92 0.29
CA ASP A 185 -5.76 -21.09 1.15
C ASP A 185 -4.69 -22.01 0.56
N PHE A 186 -4.52 -22.03 -0.77
CA PHE A 186 -3.46 -22.82 -1.38
C PHE A 186 -2.05 -22.41 -0.92
N TYR A 187 -1.83 -21.16 -0.45
CA TYR A 187 -0.56 -20.77 0.17
C TYR A 187 -0.37 -21.40 1.55
N LYS A 188 -1.47 -21.71 2.25
CA LYS A 188 -1.43 -22.37 3.57
C LYS A 188 -1.13 -23.87 3.42
N ALA A 189 -1.58 -24.49 2.33
CA ALA A 189 -1.29 -25.89 2.06
C ALA A 189 0.20 -26.13 1.83
N ASN A 190 0.69 -27.34 2.13
CA ASN A 190 2.09 -27.77 1.94
C ASN A 190 2.48 -27.88 0.45
N TYR A 191 2.03 -26.94 -0.39
CA TYR A 191 2.43 -26.89 -1.78
C TYR A 191 3.94 -26.69 -1.87
N LYS A 192 4.58 -27.63 -2.57
CA LYS A 192 5.99 -27.56 -2.84
C LYS A 192 6.30 -26.22 -3.52
N PHE A 193 7.38 -25.60 -3.10
CA PHE A 193 7.96 -24.36 -3.62
C PHE A 193 7.92 -24.27 -5.17
N PHE A 194 8.15 -25.39 -5.83
CA PHE A 194 8.10 -25.50 -7.28
C PHE A 194 6.73 -25.21 -7.90
N ALA A 195 5.65 -25.59 -7.22
CA ALA A 195 4.30 -25.32 -7.71
C ALA A 195 3.97 -23.81 -7.74
N LEU A 196 4.50 -23.03 -6.77
CA LEU A 196 4.34 -21.57 -6.78
C LEU A 196 5.09 -20.91 -7.96
N ILE A 197 6.26 -21.44 -8.32
CA ILE A 197 7.01 -20.97 -9.49
C ILE A 197 6.22 -21.26 -10.77
N LEU A 198 5.80 -22.49 -10.99
CA LEU A 198 5.04 -22.88 -12.19
C LEU A 198 3.72 -22.07 -12.29
N TYR A 199 2.99 -21.93 -11.21
CA TYR A 199 1.78 -21.11 -11.18
C TYR A 199 2.08 -19.65 -11.55
N THR A 200 3.21 -19.07 -11.06
CA THR A 200 3.58 -17.71 -11.41
C THR A 200 3.97 -17.58 -12.87
N LEU A 201 4.76 -18.52 -13.40
CA LEU A 201 5.14 -18.54 -14.81
C LEU A 201 3.91 -18.61 -15.72
N TRP A 202 2.91 -19.38 -15.32
CA TRP A 202 1.65 -19.49 -16.08
C TRP A 202 0.79 -18.23 -15.99
N THR A 203 0.57 -17.68 -14.78
CA THR A 203 -0.31 -16.52 -14.57
C THR A 203 0.27 -15.22 -15.10
N GLU A 204 1.59 -15.04 -15.05
CA GLU A 204 2.29 -13.82 -15.45
C GLU A 204 3.03 -13.96 -16.79
N ARG A 205 2.69 -14.98 -17.62
CA ARG A 205 3.41 -15.33 -18.86
C ARG A 205 3.56 -14.21 -19.88
N ASN A 206 2.67 -13.23 -19.85
CA ASN A 206 2.68 -12.06 -20.76
C ASN A 206 3.42 -10.84 -20.18
N MET A 207 3.99 -10.97 -18.98
CA MET A 207 4.70 -9.88 -18.31
C MET A 207 6.21 -9.96 -18.55
N PRO A 208 6.96 -8.85 -18.41
CA PRO A 208 8.41 -8.86 -18.45
C PRO A 208 8.98 -9.86 -17.45
N ILE A 209 10.05 -10.59 -17.83
CA ILE A 209 10.66 -11.63 -16.98
C ILE A 209 11.06 -11.09 -15.60
N GLN A 210 11.51 -9.85 -15.54
CA GLN A 210 11.85 -9.18 -14.29
C GLN A 210 10.64 -9.07 -13.34
N TYR A 211 9.44 -8.79 -13.89
CA TYR A 211 8.21 -8.75 -13.12
C TYR A 211 7.79 -10.14 -12.65
N VAL A 212 7.92 -11.14 -13.51
CA VAL A 212 7.65 -12.54 -13.15
C VAL A 212 8.50 -12.98 -11.96
N ILE A 213 9.81 -12.68 -11.98
CA ILE A 213 10.72 -12.97 -10.86
C ILE A 213 10.30 -12.19 -9.61
N GLY A 214 9.92 -10.92 -9.74
CA GLY A 214 9.36 -10.12 -8.65
C GLY A 214 8.11 -10.73 -8.04
N LYS A 215 7.18 -11.24 -8.86
CA LYS A 215 5.97 -11.94 -8.40
C LYS A 215 6.27 -13.27 -7.73
N ILE A 216 7.28 -14.00 -8.19
CA ILE A 216 7.79 -15.17 -7.49
C ILE A 216 8.27 -14.77 -6.10
N ALA A 217 9.12 -13.74 -6.00
CA ALA A 217 9.62 -13.23 -4.72
C ALA A 217 8.46 -12.80 -3.78
N TYR A 218 7.43 -12.12 -4.31
CA TYR A 218 6.23 -11.75 -3.57
C TYR A 218 5.52 -12.98 -2.98
N ARG A 219 5.29 -14.02 -3.79
CA ARG A 219 4.64 -15.26 -3.36
C ARG A 219 5.48 -16.02 -2.32
N PHE A 220 6.80 -15.94 -2.43
CA PHE A 220 7.69 -16.47 -1.40
C PHE A 220 7.60 -15.70 -0.09
N GLY A 221 7.50 -14.39 -0.17
CA GLY A 221 7.25 -13.55 1.01
C GLY A 221 5.98 -13.96 1.74
N ILE A 222 4.88 -14.18 1.01
CA ILE A 222 3.62 -14.69 1.57
C ILE A 222 3.87 -16.02 2.30
N LYS A 223 4.43 -17.01 1.60
CA LYS A 223 4.63 -18.35 2.18
C LYS A 223 5.56 -18.31 3.39
N HIS A 224 6.65 -17.58 3.32
CA HIS A 224 7.56 -17.41 4.46
C HIS A 224 6.85 -16.82 5.68
N GLN A 225 6.05 -15.77 5.50
CA GLN A 225 5.34 -15.13 6.62
C GLN A 225 4.27 -16.05 7.22
N LEU A 226 3.61 -16.89 6.41
CA LEU A 226 2.65 -17.88 6.90
C LEU A 226 3.33 -18.95 7.74
N LEU A 227 4.52 -19.43 7.34
CA LEU A 227 5.30 -20.40 8.12
C LEU A 227 5.75 -19.83 9.48
N LEU A 228 6.12 -18.53 9.52
CA LEU A 228 6.48 -17.87 10.78
C LEU A 228 5.29 -17.66 11.75
N LYS A 229 4.04 -17.78 11.27
CA LYS A 229 2.82 -17.64 12.07
C LYS A 229 2.30 -18.97 12.62
N GLN A 230 2.78 -20.10 12.12
CA GLN A 230 2.44 -21.40 12.72
C GLN A 230 3.27 -21.53 14.01
N PRO A 231 2.65 -21.49 15.23
CA PRO A 231 3.34 -21.94 16.42
C PRO A 231 3.61 -23.43 16.20
N ASP A 232 4.77 -23.89 16.65
CA ASP A 232 5.18 -25.29 16.62
C ASP A 232 4.00 -26.19 17.02
N GLN A 233 3.36 -26.82 16.04
CA GLN A 233 2.57 -28.02 16.29
C GLN A 233 3.57 -29.15 16.48
N LYS A 234 4.08 -29.26 17.70
CA LYS A 234 4.68 -30.48 18.24
C LYS A 234 3.79 -31.01 19.35
#